data_925a83980ab964ca92bd4e12e83a2ed6
#
_entry.id   925a83980ab964ca92bd4e12e83a2ed6
#
_cell.length_a   1.000
_cell.length_b   1.000
_cell.length_c   1.000
_cell.angle_alpha   90.00
_cell.angle_beta   90.00
_cell.angle_gamma   90.00
#
_symmetry.space_group_name_H-M   'P 1'
#
loop_
_entity.id
_entity.type
_entity.pdbx_description
1 polymer ?
#
loop_
_entity_poly.entity_id
_entity_poly.type
_entity_poly.pdbx_seq_one_letter_code
_entity_poly.pdbx_strand_id
1 'polypeptide(L)' 'DDLDKRNRIHCLYMQGLGLLGLDKKAEAEETFKTVLSEEKSHSGVTIHLSLLKNEESVSV' A
#
# COMPACT_ATOMS: atom_id res chain seq x y z
N ASP A 1 0.20 17.52 -12.42
CA ASP A 1 -1.20 17.63 -12.70
C ASP A 1 -1.99 16.54 -11.98
N ASP A 2 -3.25 16.83 -11.68
CA ASP A 2 -4.04 15.94 -10.85
C ASP A 2 -4.20 14.55 -11.46
N LEU A 3 -4.40 14.49 -12.77
CA LEU A 3 -4.57 13.22 -13.45
C LEU A 3 -3.32 12.37 -13.40
N ASP A 4 -2.16 13.00 -13.62
CA ASP A 4 -0.90 12.29 -13.57
C ASP A 4 -0.63 11.76 -12.16
N LYS A 5 -0.95 12.57 -11.16
CA LYS A 5 -0.76 12.16 -9.78
C LYS A 5 -1.64 10.96 -9.45
N ARG A 6 -2.90 11.02 -9.86
CA ARG A 6 -3.83 9.91 -9.60
C ARG A 6 -3.38 8.63 -10.28
N ASN A 7 -2.92 8.75 -11.53
CA ASN A 7 -2.43 7.58 -12.25
C ASN A 7 -1.25 6.96 -11.54
N ARG A 8 -0.30 7.81 -11.09
CA ARG A 8 0.87 7.29 -10.40
C ARG A 8 0.50 6.61 -9.09
N ILE A 9 -0.41 7.22 -8.34
CA ILE A 9 -0.85 6.65 -7.08
C ILE A 9 -1.55 5.33 -7.31
N HIS A 10 -2.41 5.29 -8.32
CA HIS A 10 -3.11 4.06 -8.65
C HIS A 10 -2.14 2.95 -9.04
N CYS A 11 -1.15 3.28 -9.85
CA CYS A 11 -0.14 2.30 -10.26
C CYS A 11 0.64 1.78 -9.07
N LEU A 12 1.03 2.68 -8.17
CA LEU A 12 1.75 2.28 -6.97
C LEU A 12 0.90 1.37 -6.10
N TYR A 13 -0.37 1.71 -5.96
CA TYR A 13 -1.28 0.89 -5.18
C TYR A 13 -1.40 -0.51 -5.77
N MET A 14 -1.57 -0.60 -7.09
CA MET A 14 -1.66 -1.89 -7.76
C MET A 14 -0.36 -2.68 -7.63
N GLN A 15 0.78 -1.99 -7.68
CA GLN A 15 2.06 -2.65 -7.43
C GLN A 15 2.11 -3.27 -6.04
N GLY A 16 1.64 -2.52 -5.04
CA GLY A 16 1.61 -3.04 -3.69
C GLY A 16 0.75 -4.27 -3.58
N LEU A 17 -0.41 -4.26 -4.22
CA LEU A 17 -1.28 -5.42 -4.20
C LEU A 17 -0.62 -6.62 -4.87
N GLY A 18 0.08 -6.39 -5.99
CA GLY A 18 0.80 -7.46 -6.65
C GLY A 18 1.90 -8.03 -5.79
N LEU A 19 2.60 -7.17 -5.07
CA LEU A 19 3.65 -7.63 -4.16
C LEU A 19 3.06 -8.48 -3.04
N LEU A 20 1.89 -8.09 -2.53
CA LEU A 20 1.22 -8.91 -1.53
C LEU A 20 0.88 -10.28 -2.09
N GLY A 21 0.44 -10.33 -3.34
CA GLY A 21 0.12 -11.59 -3.98
C GLY A 21 1.33 -12.50 -4.13
N LEU A 22 2.52 -11.89 -4.23
CA LEU A 22 3.77 -12.63 -4.31
C LEU A 22 4.38 -12.91 -2.93
N ASP A 23 3.66 -12.56 -1.87
CA ASP A 23 4.11 -12.75 -0.50
C ASP A 23 5.33 -11.87 -0.16
N LYS A 24 5.46 -10.75 -0.84
CA LYS A 24 6.53 -9.79 -0.57
C LYS A 24 6.00 -8.67 0.29
N LYS A 25 5.67 -8.99 1.53
CA LYS A 25 4.97 -8.07 2.42
C LYS A 25 5.78 -6.82 2.72
N ALA A 26 7.08 -6.96 2.94
CA ALA A 26 7.91 -5.80 3.27
C ALA A 26 7.93 -4.80 2.11
N GLU A 27 8.09 -5.30 0.90
CA GLU A 27 8.09 -4.44 -0.27
C GLU A 27 6.72 -3.80 -0.51
N ALA A 28 5.66 -4.58 -0.28
CA ALA A 28 4.31 -4.05 -0.41
C ALA A 28 4.08 -2.93 0.59
N GLU A 29 4.54 -3.12 1.81
CA GLU A 29 4.38 -2.09 2.83
C GLU A 29 5.10 -0.81 2.45
N GLU A 30 6.30 -0.92 1.93
CA GLU A 30 7.04 0.24 1.46
C GLU A 30 6.28 0.98 0.36
N THR A 31 5.74 0.21 -0.59
CA THR A 31 4.98 0.79 -1.69
C THR A 31 3.75 1.52 -1.16
N PHE A 32 3.04 0.91 -0.21
CA PHE A 32 1.86 1.54 0.37
C PHE A 32 2.22 2.80 1.14
N LYS A 33 3.35 2.80 1.83
CA LYS A 33 3.79 4.00 2.53
C LYS A 33 4.09 5.12 1.56
N THR A 34 4.64 4.79 0.40
CA THR A 34 4.87 5.79 -0.64
C THR A 34 3.55 6.39 -1.10
N VAL A 35 2.54 5.55 -1.31
CA VAL A 35 1.22 6.04 -1.70
C VAL A 35 0.67 7.00 -0.64
N LEU A 36 0.80 6.65 0.63
CA LEU A 36 0.30 7.49 1.70
C LEU A 36 1.04 8.82 1.79
N SER A 37 2.32 8.84 1.45
CA SER A 37 3.06 10.10 1.45
C SER A 37 2.57 11.04 0.36
N GLU A 38 2.01 10.50 -0.72
CA GLU A 38 1.46 11.31 -1.80
C GLU A 38 -0.01 11.61 -1.59
N GLU A 39 -0.76 10.67 -1.01
CA GLU A 39 -2.21 10.81 -0.81
C GLU A 39 -2.57 10.26 0.56
N LYS A 40 -2.55 11.12 1.56
CA LYS A 40 -2.76 10.71 2.95
C LYS A 40 -4.14 10.15 3.22
N SER A 41 -5.11 10.51 2.40
CA SER A 41 -6.49 10.07 2.61
C SER A 41 -6.84 8.80 1.84
N HIS A 42 -5.85 8.10 1.29
CA HIS A 42 -6.12 6.88 0.52
C HIS A 42 -6.52 5.75 1.48
N SER A 43 -7.82 5.55 1.63
CA SER A 43 -8.33 4.60 2.61
C SER A 43 -7.96 3.16 2.28
N GLY A 44 -7.89 2.80 0.99
CA GLY A 44 -7.50 1.45 0.62
C GLY A 44 -6.13 1.08 1.14
N VAL A 45 -5.17 1.99 0.99
CA VAL A 45 -3.81 1.74 1.47
C VAL A 45 -3.79 1.66 2.98
N THR A 46 -4.54 2.53 3.65
CA THR A 46 -4.60 2.52 5.11
C THR A 46 -5.11 1.19 5.62
N ILE A 47 -6.15 0.65 4.98
CA ILE A 47 -6.71 -0.63 5.38
C ILE A 47 -5.68 -1.75 5.20
N HIS A 48 -5.00 -1.77 4.06
CA HIS A 48 -4.01 -2.81 3.81
C HIS A 48 -2.85 -2.75 4.79
N LEU A 49 -2.39 -1.55 5.12
CA LEU A 49 -1.32 -1.41 6.10
C LEU A 49 -1.76 -1.88 7.47
N SER A 50 -3.00 -1.59 7.84
CA SER A 50 -3.54 -2.07 9.11
C SER A 50 -3.58 -3.60 9.15
N LEU A 51 -4.01 -4.21 8.05
CA LEU A 51 -4.07 -5.66 7.99
C LEU A 51 -2.69 -6.28 8.09
N LEU A 52 -1.70 -5.68 7.44
CA LEU A 52 -0.33 -6.18 7.53
C LEU A 52 0.20 -6.12 8.95
N LYS A 53 -0.08 -5.02 9.64
CA LYS A 53 0.34 -4.88 11.04
C LYS A 53 -0.36 -5.90 11.92
N ASN A 54 -1.65 -6.13 11.67
CA ASN A 54 -2.40 -7.10 12.45
C ASN A 54 -1.83 -8.50 12.26
N GLU A 55 -1.45 -8.84 11.04
CA GLU A 55 -0.86 -10.15 10.79
C GLU A 55 0.41 -10.33 11.60
N GLU A 56 1.25 -9.30 11.64
CA GLU A 56 2.47 -9.37 12.42
C GLU A 56 2.17 -9.53 13.90
N SER A 57 1.15 -8.83 14.40
CA SER A 57 0.78 -8.92 15.80
C SER A 57 0.20 -10.28 16.15
N VAL A 58 -0.55 -10.86 15.25
CA VAL A 58 -1.27 -12.10 15.51
C VAL A 58 -0.35 -13.31 15.43
N SER A 59 0.79 -13.15 14.79
CA SER A 59 1.71 -14.27 14.63
C SER A 59 2.33 -14.72 15.96
N VAL A 60 1.96 -14.08 17.02
CA VAL A 60 2.35 -14.52 18.36
C VAL A 60 1.53 -15.72 18.80
#